data_854512d19350d7eb838c29a6cd4fc110
#
_entry.id   854512d19350d7eb838c29a6cd4fc110
#
_cell.length_a   1.000
_cell.length_b   1.000
_cell.length_c   1.000
_cell.angle_alpha   90.00
_cell.angle_beta   90.00
_cell.angle_gamma   90.00
#
_symmetry.space_group_name_H-M   'P 1'
#
loop_
_entity.id
_entity.type
_entity.pdbx_description
1 polymer ?
#
loop_
_entity_poly.entity_id
_entity_poly.type
_entity_poly.pdbx_seq_one_letter_code
_entity_poly.pdbx_strand_id
1 'polypeptide(L)'
;MGIMMMVNWGLEARKWQLLVRPLEYVPFKRAFMAVFSGVSVSVSTPNRVGEYGGRVLYLANRHKLKAIAATIVGSYSQLIVTIVMGLCGMIFYINNFEIIKSSQYFAPNFWEKILLGVLIMICVLIILLYFRLQIIVAIFDKVPILRKAKIFVLIIARYSAKDLRKLLLLSTLRYMVFSAQYLILLYALGVTVVWWQGFLMISTIYLVMAIVPTIAIAELGLRGQVSLYFLGLLSKNMAGIIAATVGLWLINLVLPAVIGCILLLGVKIFKDK
;
A
#
# COMPACT_ATOMS: atom_id res chain seq x y z
N MET A 1 15.45 13.27 -1.96
CA MET A 1 14.85 11.93 -2.05
C MET A 1 14.99 11.12 -0.76
N GLY A 2 16.18 10.96 -0.16
CA GLY A 2 16.37 10.19 1.07
C GLY A 2 15.52 10.67 2.26
N ILE A 3 15.39 11.99 2.46
CA ILE A 3 14.54 12.55 3.53
C ILE A 3 13.08 12.13 3.35
N MET A 4 12.54 12.22 2.14
CA MET A 4 11.15 11.80 1.87
C MET A 4 10.95 10.30 2.09
N MET A 5 11.93 9.48 1.74
CA MET A 5 11.94 8.05 2.05
C MET A 5 11.88 7.81 3.57
N MET A 6 12.69 8.53 4.35
CA MET A 6 12.68 8.43 5.82
C MET A 6 11.35 8.88 6.42
N VAL A 7 10.74 9.95 5.90
CA VAL A 7 9.39 10.40 6.29
C VAL A 7 8.35 9.32 5.95
N ASN A 8 8.37 8.77 4.73
CA ASN A 8 7.45 7.72 4.29
C ASN A 8 7.49 6.50 5.24
N TRP A 9 8.69 6.01 5.55
CA TRP A 9 8.86 4.86 6.44
C TRP A 9 8.64 5.20 7.91
N GLY A 10 8.90 6.45 8.31
CA GLY A 10 8.56 6.96 9.64
C GLY A 10 7.04 6.98 9.89
N LEU A 11 6.25 7.38 8.88
CA LEU A 11 4.79 7.31 8.93
C LEU A 11 4.30 5.86 9.06
N GLU A 12 4.92 4.93 8.33
CA GLU A 12 4.61 3.51 8.45
C GLU A 12 4.97 2.94 9.82
N ALA A 13 6.12 3.32 10.36
CA ALA A 13 6.53 2.93 11.72
C ALA A 13 5.56 3.48 12.78
N ARG A 14 5.11 4.73 12.64
CA ARG A 14 4.12 5.33 13.52
C ARG A 14 2.77 4.63 13.43
N LYS A 15 2.35 4.28 12.20
CA LYS A 15 1.12 3.50 11.96
C LYS A 15 1.22 2.13 12.63
N TRP A 16 2.32 1.41 12.44
CA TRP A 16 2.54 0.10 13.06
C TRP A 16 2.61 0.19 14.60
N GLN A 17 3.25 1.22 15.15
CA GLN A 17 3.27 1.48 16.60
C GLN A 17 1.86 1.63 17.18
N LEU A 18 0.97 2.35 16.50
CA LEU A 18 -0.44 2.48 16.92
C LEU A 18 -1.18 1.14 16.86
N LEU A 19 -0.90 0.34 15.84
CA LEU A 19 -1.54 -0.96 15.65
C LEU A 19 -1.15 -1.97 16.74
N VAL A 20 0.10 -2.00 17.17
CA VAL A 20 0.57 -2.94 18.20
C VAL A 20 0.37 -2.43 19.63
N ARG A 21 0.04 -1.15 19.82
CA ARG A 21 -0.16 -0.55 21.14
C ARG A 21 -1.12 -1.32 22.07
N PRO A 22 -2.25 -1.90 21.59
CA PRO A 22 -3.13 -2.70 22.43
C PRO A 22 -2.54 -4.04 22.90
N LEU A 23 -1.41 -4.46 22.32
CA LEU A 23 -0.73 -5.72 22.60
C LEU A 23 0.50 -5.52 23.48
N GLU A 24 1.34 -4.55 23.09
CA GLU A 24 2.62 -4.27 23.73
C GLU A 24 3.01 -2.81 23.44
N TYR A 25 3.58 -2.12 24.43
CA TYR A 25 4.19 -0.82 24.20
C TYR A 25 5.51 -0.96 23.45
N VAL A 26 5.59 -0.36 22.28
CA VAL A 26 6.78 -0.37 21.42
C VAL A 26 7.26 1.06 21.22
N PRO A 27 8.48 1.43 21.63
CA PRO A 27 9.04 2.76 21.36
C PRO A 27 9.25 2.96 19.86
N PHE A 28 9.19 4.23 19.40
CA PHE A 28 9.22 4.55 17.96
C PHE A 28 10.47 3.98 17.26
N LYS A 29 11.66 4.06 17.89
CA LYS A 29 12.90 3.50 17.34
C LYS A 29 12.77 2.00 17.05
N ARG A 30 12.19 1.23 17.99
CA ARG A 30 11.97 -0.21 17.83
C ARG A 30 10.92 -0.50 16.76
N ALA A 31 9.85 0.33 16.66
CA ALA A 31 8.86 0.22 15.61
C ALA A 31 9.46 0.49 14.23
N PHE A 32 10.34 1.48 14.13
CA PHE A 32 11.05 1.81 12.90
C PHE A 32 11.96 0.66 12.45
N MET A 33 12.76 0.10 13.36
CA MET A 33 13.59 -1.07 13.08
C MET A 33 12.75 -2.28 12.65
N ALA A 34 11.61 -2.52 13.29
CA ALA A 34 10.69 -3.61 12.94
C ALA A 34 10.13 -3.46 11.51
N VAL A 35 9.76 -2.24 11.12
CA VAL A 35 9.26 -1.95 9.77
C VAL A 35 10.34 -2.21 8.73
N PHE A 36 11.57 -1.73 8.91
CA PHE A 36 12.68 -1.96 7.99
C PHE A 36 13.02 -3.44 7.86
N SER A 37 13.07 -4.16 8.99
CA SER A 37 13.24 -5.62 8.99
C SER A 37 12.11 -6.35 8.27
N GLY A 38 10.87 -5.85 8.39
CA GLY A 38 9.73 -6.34 7.61
C GLY A 38 9.94 -6.17 6.11
N VAL A 39 10.40 -4.99 5.68
CA VAL A 39 10.68 -4.72 4.25
C VAL A 39 11.74 -5.68 3.72
N SER A 40 12.80 -5.92 4.47
CA SER A 40 13.86 -6.86 4.08
C SER A 40 13.32 -8.27 3.80
N VAL A 41 12.50 -8.81 4.71
CA VAL A 41 11.89 -10.14 4.52
C VAL A 41 10.86 -10.12 3.38
N SER A 42 10.20 -8.98 3.12
CA SER A 42 9.16 -8.85 2.10
C SER A 42 9.66 -8.98 0.67
N VAL A 43 10.92 -8.65 0.41
CA VAL A 43 11.53 -8.69 -0.95
C VAL A 43 11.55 -10.11 -1.51
N SER A 44 11.73 -11.11 -0.65
CA SER A 44 11.83 -12.53 -1.03
C SER A 44 10.48 -13.25 -1.03
N THR A 45 9.36 -12.55 -0.73
CA THR A 45 8.06 -13.19 -0.58
C THR A 45 7.01 -12.63 -1.54
N PRO A 46 6.14 -13.50 -2.11
CA PRO A 46 5.03 -13.04 -2.94
C PRO A 46 4.12 -12.09 -2.16
N ASN A 47 3.60 -11.07 -2.83
CA ASN A 47 2.69 -10.06 -2.26
C ASN A 47 3.21 -9.43 -0.95
N ARG A 48 4.54 -9.46 -0.74
CA ARG A 48 5.19 -8.88 0.45
C ARG A 48 4.71 -9.46 1.79
N VAL A 49 4.20 -10.69 1.81
CA VAL A 49 3.68 -11.34 3.04
C VAL A 49 4.77 -11.46 4.12
N GLY A 50 6.03 -11.59 3.72
CA GLY A 50 7.19 -11.60 4.64
C GLY A 50 7.32 -10.35 5.51
N GLU A 51 6.72 -9.23 5.11
CA GLU A 51 6.69 -8.00 5.90
C GLU A 51 6.05 -8.22 7.27
N TYR A 52 4.99 -9.02 7.34
CA TYR A 52 4.32 -9.36 8.59
C TYR A 52 5.25 -10.15 9.52
N GLY A 53 5.96 -11.13 8.97
CA GLY A 53 6.92 -11.95 9.70
C GLY A 53 8.09 -11.15 10.26
N GLY A 54 8.74 -10.32 9.43
CA GLY A 54 9.87 -9.50 9.84
C GLY A 54 9.53 -8.50 10.95
N ARG A 55 8.35 -7.88 10.90
CA ARG A 55 7.91 -6.91 11.91
C ARG A 55 7.70 -7.55 13.30
N VAL A 56 7.15 -8.75 13.35
CA VAL A 56 6.80 -9.38 14.64
C VAL A 56 7.99 -9.96 15.39
N LEU A 57 9.18 -10.03 14.77
CA LEU A 57 10.41 -10.44 15.45
C LEU A 57 10.80 -9.51 16.60
N TYR A 58 10.32 -8.27 16.59
CA TYR A 58 10.56 -7.25 17.60
C TYR A 58 9.57 -7.28 18.78
N LEU A 59 8.62 -8.24 18.79
CA LEU A 59 7.60 -8.40 19.82
C LEU A 59 7.80 -9.69 20.63
N ALA A 60 7.22 -9.72 21.83
CA ALA A 60 7.19 -10.92 22.65
C ALA A 60 6.44 -12.06 21.92
N ASN A 61 6.90 -13.32 22.08
CA ASN A 61 6.38 -14.49 21.37
C ASN A 61 4.85 -14.63 21.47
N ARG A 62 4.28 -14.38 22.65
CA ARG A 62 2.83 -14.43 22.92
C ARG A 62 2.00 -13.44 22.11
N HIS A 63 2.62 -12.39 21.54
CA HIS A 63 1.92 -11.32 20.81
C HIS A 63 2.10 -11.40 19.29
N LYS A 64 3.00 -12.24 18.79
CA LYS A 64 3.38 -12.30 17.36
C LYS A 64 2.19 -12.52 16.43
N LEU A 65 1.37 -13.56 16.67
CA LEU A 65 0.19 -13.83 15.83
C LEU A 65 -0.82 -12.69 15.87
N LYS A 66 -1.01 -12.11 17.05
CA LYS A 66 -1.91 -10.98 17.23
C LYS A 66 -1.42 -9.74 16.47
N ALA A 67 -0.13 -9.51 16.44
CA ALA A 67 0.47 -8.39 15.73
C ALA A 67 0.42 -8.56 14.21
N ILE A 68 0.45 -9.79 13.68
CA ILE A 68 0.17 -10.05 12.27
C ILE A 68 -1.23 -9.55 11.90
N ALA A 69 -2.25 -9.93 12.68
CA ALA A 69 -3.62 -9.48 12.47
C ALA A 69 -3.75 -7.95 12.53
N ALA A 70 -3.09 -7.31 13.51
CA ALA A 70 -3.04 -5.86 13.62
C ALA A 70 -2.40 -5.22 12.38
N THR A 71 -1.32 -5.79 11.85
CA THR A 71 -0.64 -5.28 10.67
C THR A 71 -1.52 -5.37 9.42
N ILE A 72 -2.35 -6.41 9.29
CA ILE A 72 -3.33 -6.54 8.20
C ILE A 72 -4.31 -5.36 8.20
N VAL A 73 -4.78 -4.89 9.36
CA VAL A 73 -5.64 -3.69 9.45
C VAL A 73 -4.91 -2.45 8.90
N GLY A 74 -3.61 -2.32 9.18
CA GLY A 74 -2.79 -1.25 8.63
C GLY A 74 -2.62 -1.32 7.12
N SER A 75 -2.43 -2.52 6.57
CA SER A 75 -2.36 -2.75 5.12
C SER A 75 -3.71 -2.46 4.45
N TYR A 76 -4.82 -2.84 5.09
CA TYR A 76 -6.16 -2.53 4.62
C TYR A 76 -6.44 -1.02 4.57
N SER A 77 -5.99 -0.26 5.58
CA SER A 77 -6.07 1.21 5.56
C SER A 77 -5.32 1.81 4.36
N GLN A 78 -4.13 1.28 4.04
CA GLN A 78 -3.36 1.73 2.88
C GLN A 78 -4.05 1.39 1.56
N LEU A 79 -4.62 0.18 1.47
CA LEU A 79 -5.37 -0.28 0.29
C LEU A 79 -6.57 0.63 0.01
N ILE A 80 -7.35 1.01 1.03
CA ILE A 80 -8.49 1.93 0.89
C ILE A 80 -8.03 3.25 0.27
N VAL A 81 -6.96 3.87 0.79
CA VAL A 81 -6.44 5.12 0.24
C VAL A 81 -6.02 4.94 -1.22
N THR A 82 -5.34 3.83 -1.53
CA THR A 82 -4.92 3.51 -2.91
C THR A 82 -6.11 3.36 -3.85
N ILE A 83 -7.17 2.67 -3.42
CA ILE A 83 -8.39 2.49 -4.24
C ILE A 83 -9.09 3.83 -4.46
N VAL A 84 -9.29 4.62 -3.41
CA VAL A 84 -9.98 5.93 -3.51
C VAL A 84 -9.23 6.86 -4.47
N MET A 85 -7.93 7.04 -4.25
CA MET A 85 -7.10 7.91 -5.11
C MET A 85 -6.95 7.36 -6.52
N GLY A 86 -6.81 6.05 -6.65
CA GLY A 86 -6.71 5.36 -7.94
C GLY A 86 -7.99 5.45 -8.77
N LEU A 87 -9.17 5.40 -8.12
CA LEU A 87 -10.45 5.65 -8.80
C LEU A 87 -10.55 7.08 -9.32
N CYS A 88 -10.11 8.08 -8.55
CA CYS A 88 -10.03 9.46 -9.05
C CYS A 88 -9.12 9.54 -10.28
N GLY A 89 -7.97 8.86 -10.27
CA GLY A 89 -7.07 8.79 -11.42
C GLY A 89 -7.68 8.08 -12.62
N MET A 90 -8.39 6.96 -12.40
CA MET A 90 -9.05 6.20 -13.45
C MET A 90 -10.18 7.01 -14.10
N ILE A 91 -10.98 7.75 -13.32
CA ILE A 91 -12.01 8.66 -13.84
C ILE A 91 -11.37 9.71 -14.74
N PHE A 92 -10.26 10.32 -14.30
CA PHE A 92 -9.51 11.28 -15.10
C PHE A 92 -9.01 10.66 -16.42
N TYR A 93 -8.43 9.45 -16.34
CA TYR A 93 -7.94 8.71 -17.50
C TYR A 93 -9.05 8.45 -18.53
N ILE A 94 -10.19 7.90 -18.09
CA ILE A 94 -11.33 7.58 -18.96
C ILE A 94 -11.87 8.85 -19.63
N ASN A 95 -11.97 9.95 -18.90
CA ASN A 95 -12.57 11.18 -19.43
C ASN A 95 -11.68 11.93 -20.42
N ASN A 96 -10.34 11.80 -20.31
CA ASN A 96 -9.40 12.61 -21.12
C ASN A 96 -8.70 11.82 -22.24
N PHE A 97 -8.64 10.48 -22.13
CA PHE A 97 -7.95 9.63 -23.10
C PHE A 97 -8.93 8.66 -23.76
N GLU A 98 -9.28 8.93 -25.00
CA GLU A 98 -10.33 8.26 -25.79
C GLU A 98 -9.98 6.84 -26.25
N ILE A 99 -9.53 5.96 -25.38
CA ILE A 99 -9.06 4.62 -25.76
C ILE A 99 -10.21 3.66 -26.12
N ILE A 100 -11.42 3.91 -25.62
CA ILE A 100 -12.59 3.02 -25.80
C ILE A 100 -13.55 3.52 -26.90
N LYS A 101 -13.34 4.72 -27.46
CA LYS A 101 -14.21 5.28 -28.51
C LYS A 101 -14.08 4.59 -29.88
N SER A 102 -13.12 3.68 -30.06
CA SER A 102 -12.86 3.06 -31.36
C SER A 102 -13.62 1.75 -31.61
N SER A 103 -14.38 1.22 -30.67
CA SER A 103 -15.21 0.04 -30.94
C SER A 103 -16.59 0.43 -31.49
N GLN A 104 -16.74 0.32 -32.78
CA GLN A 104 -17.88 0.68 -33.60
C GLN A 104 -19.17 -0.14 -33.31
N TYR A 105 -19.16 -1.08 -32.35
CA TYR A 105 -20.21 -2.07 -32.15
C TYR A 105 -21.01 -1.94 -30.82
N PHE A 106 -20.57 -1.11 -29.87
CA PHE A 106 -21.34 -0.89 -28.64
C PHE A 106 -21.38 0.59 -28.31
N ALA A 107 -22.53 1.09 -27.81
CA ALA A 107 -22.66 2.46 -27.32
C ALA A 107 -21.58 2.72 -26.23
N PRO A 108 -20.48 3.42 -26.54
CA PRO A 108 -19.26 3.39 -25.72
C PRO A 108 -19.49 3.92 -24.30
N ASN A 109 -20.46 4.80 -24.12
CA ASN A 109 -20.74 5.49 -22.85
C ASN A 109 -21.52 4.66 -21.81
N PHE A 110 -22.15 3.55 -22.20
CA PHE A 110 -23.01 2.80 -21.27
C PHE A 110 -22.19 1.84 -20.41
N TRP A 111 -21.34 1.02 -20.99
CA TRP A 111 -20.53 0.04 -20.28
C TRP A 111 -19.47 0.69 -19.39
N GLU A 112 -18.88 1.80 -19.84
CA GLU A 112 -17.95 2.61 -19.06
C GLU A 112 -18.60 3.17 -17.78
N LYS A 113 -19.81 3.71 -17.90
CA LYS A 113 -20.58 4.22 -16.76
C LYS A 113 -20.96 3.11 -15.79
N ILE A 114 -21.36 1.93 -16.31
CA ILE A 114 -21.64 0.77 -15.47
C ILE A 114 -20.37 0.33 -14.72
N LEU A 115 -19.25 0.15 -15.43
CA LEU A 115 -17.98 -0.23 -14.82
C LEU A 115 -17.57 0.76 -13.74
N LEU A 116 -17.64 2.04 -14.02
CA LEU A 116 -17.35 3.11 -13.06
C LEU A 116 -18.30 3.05 -11.85
N GLY A 117 -19.60 2.86 -12.08
CA GLY A 117 -20.60 2.71 -11.01
C GLY A 117 -20.31 1.51 -10.11
N VAL A 118 -19.94 0.36 -10.71
CA VAL A 118 -19.55 -0.86 -9.99
C VAL A 118 -18.29 -0.61 -9.15
N LEU A 119 -17.26 0.06 -9.71
CA LEU A 119 -16.03 0.38 -9.00
C LEU A 119 -16.29 1.32 -7.83
N ILE A 120 -17.13 2.33 -8.00
CA ILE A 120 -17.53 3.25 -6.91
C ILE A 120 -18.30 2.49 -5.84
N MET A 121 -19.23 1.62 -6.22
CA MET A 121 -20.00 0.80 -5.27
C MET A 121 -19.09 -0.12 -4.46
N ILE A 122 -18.13 -0.78 -5.10
CA ILE A 122 -17.11 -1.60 -4.42
C ILE A 122 -16.29 -0.75 -3.46
N CYS A 123 -15.88 0.45 -3.86
CA CYS A 123 -15.12 1.37 -3.02
C CYS A 123 -15.91 1.76 -1.76
N VAL A 124 -17.19 2.14 -1.92
CA VAL A 124 -18.07 2.47 -0.80
C VAL A 124 -18.24 1.28 0.13
N LEU A 125 -18.45 0.07 -0.42
CA LEU A 125 -18.57 -1.16 0.36
C LEU A 125 -17.29 -1.44 1.18
N ILE A 126 -16.13 -1.30 0.58
CA ILE A 126 -14.82 -1.49 1.25
C ILE A 126 -14.65 -0.49 2.39
N ILE A 127 -15.02 0.77 2.20
CA ILE A 127 -14.96 1.81 3.24
C ILE A 127 -15.95 1.50 4.38
N LEU A 128 -17.18 1.12 4.06
CA LEU A 128 -18.18 0.74 5.05
C LEU A 128 -17.71 -0.46 5.89
N LEU A 129 -17.19 -1.49 5.25
CA LEU A 129 -16.62 -2.66 5.91
C LEU A 129 -15.43 -2.28 6.82
N TYR A 130 -14.61 -1.31 6.41
CA TYR A 130 -13.50 -0.83 7.23
C TYR A 130 -13.96 -0.23 8.55
N PHE A 131 -14.98 0.61 8.54
CA PHE A 131 -15.51 1.22 9.76
C PHE A 131 -16.45 0.28 10.56
N ARG A 132 -16.96 -0.76 9.91
CA ARG A 132 -17.85 -1.76 10.50
C ARG A 132 -17.14 -3.12 10.68
N LEU A 133 -15.89 -3.09 11.15
CA LEU A 133 -15.09 -4.32 11.38
C LEU A 133 -15.82 -5.35 12.25
N GLN A 134 -16.74 -4.91 13.13
CA GLN A 134 -17.61 -5.78 13.93
C GLN A 134 -18.51 -6.68 13.06
N ILE A 135 -18.92 -6.24 11.86
CA ILE A 135 -19.71 -7.05 10.93
C ILE A 135 -18.85 -8.21 10.41
N ILE A 136 -17.59 -7.94 10.11
CA ILE A 136 -16.64 -8.97 9.68
C ILE A 136 -16.49 -10.01 10.80
N VAL A 137 -16.37 -9.56 12.05
CA VAL A 137 -16.35 -10.42 13.25
C VAL A 137 -17.57 -11.33 13.29
N ALA A 138 -18.79 -10.78 13.15
CA ALA A 138 -20.03 -11.52 13.21
C ALA A 138 -20.17 -12.58 12.09
N ILE A 139 -19.62 -12.29 10.89
CA ILE A 139 -19.58 -13.25 9.78
C ILE A 139 -18.64 -14.43 10.11
N PHE A 140 -17.45 -14.13 10.67
CA PHE A 140 -16.48 -15.16 11.06
C PHE A 140 -17.01 -16.07 12.17
N ASP A 141 -17.83 -15.57 13.09
CA ASP A 141 -18.44 -16.39 14.15
C ASP A 141 -19.50 -17.36 13.61
N LYS A 142 -20.17 -17.03 12.50
CA LYS A 142 -21.20 -17.86 11.87
C LYS A 142 -20.65 -19.00 11.01
N VAL A 143 -19.41 -18.89 10.51
CA VAL A 143 -18.79 -19.87 9.62
C VAL A 143 -17.83 -20.77 10.40
N PRO A 144 -18.12 -22.08 10.59
CA PRO A 144 -17.33 -22.98 11.43
C PRO A 144 -15.84 -23.08 11.06
N ILE A 145 -15.53 -23.06 9.75
CA ILE A 145 -14.17 -23.10 9.22
C ILE A 145 -13.36 -21.89 9.66
N LEU A 146 -14.01 -20.73 9.82
CA LEU A 146 -13.36 -19.46 10.17
C LEU A 146 -13.16 -19.28 11.68
N ARG A 147 -13.71 -20.17 12.52
CA ARG A 147 -13.53 -20.13 13.98
C ARG A 147 -12.06 -20.22 14.42
N LYS A 148 -11.21 -20.89 13.64
CA LYS A 148 -9.75 -20.93 13.88
C LYS A 148 -9.09 -19.56 13.72
N ALA A 149 -9.70 -18.66 12.95
CA ALA A 149 -9.26 -17.28 12.77
C ALA A 149 -9.81 -16.30 13.83
N LYS A 150 -10.52 -16.79 14.86
CA LYS A 150 -11.13 -15.99 15.93
C LYS A 150 -10.15 -15.04 16.64
N ILE A 151 -8.89 -15.45 16.78
CA ILE A 151 -7.83 -14.59 17.33
C ILE A 151 -7.64 -13.32 16.48
N PHE A 152 -7.66 -13.45 15.15
CA PHE A 152 -7.52 -12.31 14.24
C PHE A 152 -8.69 -11.34 14.37
N VAL A 153 -9.89 -11.89 14.45
CA VAL A 153 -11.15 -11.16 14.55
C VAL A 153 -11.25 -10.38 15.86
N LEU A 154 -10.88 -10.98 16.98
CA LEU A 154 -10.91 -10.35 18.30
C LEU A 154 -9.96 -9.15 18.42
N ILE A 155 -8.87 -9.13 17.64
CA ILE A 155 -7.94 -8.01 17.64
C ILE A 155 -8.45 -6.88 16.78
N ILE A 156 -9.04 -7.20 15.64
CA ILE A 156 -9.67 -6.25 14.74
C ILE A 156 -10.78 -5.49 15.48
N ALA A 157 -11.57 -6.18 16.30
CA ALA A 157 -12.65 -5.57 17.08
C ALA A 157 -12.19 -4.61 18.19
N ARG A 158 -10.89 -4.59 18.54
CA ARG A 158 -10.35 -3.68 19.56
C ARG A 158 -10.11 -2.26 19.08
N TYR A 159 -10.09 -2.03 17.77
CA TYR A 159 -9.85 -0.69 17.23
C TYR A 159 -11.13 0.14 17.23
N SER A 160 -11.07 1.29 17.89
CA SER A 160 -12.15 2.27 17.86
C SER A 160 -12.20 2.98 16.50
N ALA A 161 -13.36 3.58 16.16
CA ALA A 161 -13.47 4.40 14.96
C ALA A 161 -12.46 5.57 14.94
N LYS A 162 -12.03 6.05 16.13
CA LYS A 162 -11.00 7.09 16.28
C LYS A 162 -9.62 6.55 15.86
N ASP A 163 -9.31 5.30 16.22
CA ASP A 163 -8.04 4.66 15.83
C ASP A 163 -8.01 4.38 14.33
N LEU A 164 -9.11 3.86 13.76
CA LEU A 164 -9.25 3.62 12.33
C LEU A 164 -9.09 4.91 11.51
N ARG A 165 -9.67 6.03 11.97
CA ARG A 165 -9.47 7.34 11.32
C ARG A 165 -8.00 7.79 11.37
N LYS A 166 -7.30 7.60 12.49
CA LYS A 166 -5.85 7.91 12.59
C LYS A 166 -5.02 7.04 11.65
N LEU A 167 -5.34 5.75 11.51
CA LEU A 167 -4.67 4.85 10.58
C LEU A 167 -4.88 5.28 9.12
N LEU A 168 -6.11 5.68 8.76
CA LEU A 168 -6.41 6.24 7.43
C LEU A 168 -5.63 7.54 7.18
N LEU A 169 -5.60 8.46 8.15
CA LEU A 169 -4.84 9.70 8.01
C LEU A 169 -3.35 9.44 7.78
N LEU A 170 -2.73 8.55 8.56
CA LEU A 170 -1.32 8.18 8.37
C LEU A 170 -1.09 7.50 7.01
N SER A 171 -2.03 6.67 6.55
CA SER A 171 -1.97 6.04 5.23
C SER A 171 -2.10 7.06 4.11
N THR A 172 -2.98 8.06 4.26
CA THR A 172 -3.12 9.16 3.30
C THR A 172 -1.86 10.03 3.24
N LEU A 173 -1.32 10.42 4.39
CA LEU A 173 -0.06 11.19 4.44
C LEU A 173 1.09 10.43 3.77
N ARG A 174 1.20 9.13 4.05
CA ARG A 174 2.19 8.26 3.42
C ARG A 174 1.99 8.19 1.91
N TYR A 175 0.75 8.05 1.45
CA TYR A 175 0.41 8.04 0.03
C TYR A 175 0.83 9.34 -0.65
N MET A 176 0.54 10.50 -0.04
CA MET A 176 0.91 11.82 -0.57
C MET A 176 2.41 11.98 -0.65
N VAL A 177 3.17 11.60 0.38
CA VAL A 177 4.64 11.64 0.38
C VAL A 177 5.21 10.78 -0.75
N PHE A 178 4.70 9.57 -0.92
CA PHE A 178 5.18 8.63 -1.94
C PHE A 178 4.86 9.10 -3.37
N SER A 179 3.66 9.65 -3.59
CA SER A 179 3.25 10.21 -4.88
C SER A 179 4.00 11.50 -5.21
N ALA A 180 4.21 12.39 -4.22
CA ALA A 180 5.02 13.59 -4.38
C ALA A 180 6.48 13.24 -4.72
N GLN A 181 7.04 12.22 -4.06
CA GLN A 181 8.39 11.73 -4.35
C GLN A 181 8.51 11.24 -5.80
N TYR A 182 7.50 10.56 -6.31
CA TYR A 182 7.49 10.12 -7.70
C TYR A 182 7.43 11.30 -8.67
N LEU A 183 6.54 12.28 -8.43
CA LEU A 183 6.46 13.51 -9.24
C LEU A 183 7.80 14.25 -9.27
N ILE A 184 8.45 14.43 -8.12
CA ILE A 184 9.74 15.12 -8.05
C ILE A 184 10.81 14.35 -8.84
N LEU A 185 10.82 13.02 -8.81
CA LEU A 185 11.74 12.21 -9.62
C LEU A 185 11.46 12.39 -11.13
N LEU A 186 10.20 12.40 -11.53
CA LEU A 186 9.83 12.66 -12.93
C LEU A 186 10.36 14.01 -13.40
N TYR A 187 10.13 15.08 -12.63
CA TYR A 187 10.64 16.42 -12.97
C TYR A 187 12.18 16.47 -13.00
N ALA A 188 12.84 15.86 -12.03
CA ALA A 188 14.29 15.82 -11.97
C ALA A 188 14.94 15.10 -13.15
N LEU A 189 14.20 14.19 -13.79
CA LEU A 189 14.63 13.43 -14.97
C LEU A 189 14.07 13.98 -16.29
N GLY A 190 13.59 15.24 -16.27
CA GLY A 190 13.14 15.94 -17.46
C GLY A 190 11.78 15.48 -18.01
N VAL A 191 10.98 14.80 -17.22
CA VAL A 191 9.60 14.44 -17.57
C VAL A 191 8.68 15.60 -17.16
N THR A 192 8.36 16.47 -18.12
CA THR A 192 7.49 17.63 -17.91
C THR A 192 6.03 17.21 -18.04
N VAL A 193 5.32 17.23 -16.93
CA VAL A 193 3.87 16.93 -16.84
C VAL A 193 3.21 17.97 -15.93
N VAL A 194 1.95 18.28 -16.18
CA VAL A 194 1.19 19.12 -15.25
C VAL A 194 1.02 18.34 -13.94
N TRP A 195 1.39 18.93 -12.80
CA TRP A 195 1.52 18.24 -11.51
C TRP A 195 0.29 17.44 -11.09
N TRP A 196 -0.93 17.99 -11.28
CA TRP A 196 -2.16 17.30 -10.90
C TRP A 196 -2.51 16.16 -11.85
N GLN A 197 -2.22 16.30 -13.17
CA GLN A 197 -2.39 15.21 -14.15
C GLN A 197 -1.41 14.07 -13.87
N GLY A 198 -0.15 14.40 -13.60
CA GLY A 198 0.85 13.43 -13.19
C GLY A 198 0.47 12.70 -11.90
N PHE A 199 -0.07 13.43 -10.90
CA PHE A 199 -0.56 12.84 -9.67
C PHE A 199 -1.70 11.85 -9.90
N LEU A 200 -2.68 12.19 -10.75
CA LEU A 200 -3.80 11.31 -11.07
C LEU A 200 -3.36 10.07 -11.86
N MET A 201 -2.43 10.21 -12.81
CA MET A 201 -1.86 9.06 -13.54
C MET A 201 -1.03 8.15 -12.62
N ILE A 202 -0.24 8.70 -11.71
CA ILE A 202 0.47 7.95 -10.69
C ILE A 202 -0.54 7.18 -9.80
N SER A 203 -1.66 7.80 -9.46
CA SER A 203 -2.72 7.16 -8.67
C SER A 203 -3.34 5.98 -9.40
N THR A 204 -3.54 6.09 -10.72
CA THR A 204 -4.00 4.98 -11.58
C THR A 204 -2.96 3.86 -11.62
N ILE A 205 -1.67 4.19 -11.76
CA ILE A 205 -0.58 3.21 -11.72
C ILE A 205 -0.60 2.42 -10.41
N TYR A 206 -0.76 3.11 -9.26
CA TYR A 206 -0.80 2.43 -7.96
C TYR A 206 -2.04 1.55 -7.79
N LEU A 207 -3.19 1.93 -8.37
CA LEU A 207 -4.39 1.09 -8.39
C LEU A 207 -4.15 -0.19 -9.19
N VAL A 208 -3.60 -0.10 -10.39
CA VAL A 208 -3.26 -1.26 -11.22
C VAL A 208 -2.28 -2.17 -10.49
N MET A 209 -1.23 -1.60 -9.89
CA MET A 209 -0.24 -2.37 -9.13
C MET A 209 -0.81 -3.02 -7.86
N ALA A 210 -1.89 -2.49 -7.29
CA ALA A 210 -2.54 -3.08 -6.13
C ALA A 210 -3.41 -4.31 -6.48
N ILE A 211 -3.87 -4.41 -7.74
CA ILE A 211 -4.71 -5.51 -8.23
C ILE A 211 -3.85 -6.71 -8.67
N VAL A 212 -2.67 -6.45 -9.24
CA VAL A 212 -1.81 -7.50 -9.82
C VAL A 212 -0.85 -8.04 -8.75
N PRO A 213 -1.00 -9.31 -8.35
CA PRO A 213 -0.07 -9.93 -7.39
C PRO A 213 1.30 -10.15 -8.04
N THR A 214 2.37 -9.70 -7.38
CA THR A 214 3.73 -9.79 -7.90
C THR A 214 4.76 -10.15 -6.83
N ILE A 215 5.94 -10.60 -7.25
CA ILE A 215 7.16 -10.64 -6.43
C ILE A 215 7.99 -9.38 -6.73
N ALA A 216 8.84 -8.96 -5.79
CA ALA A 216 9.54 -7.67 -5.87
C ALA A 216 10.29 -7.42 -7.20
N ILE A 217 10.94 -8.44 -7.77
CA ILE A 217 11.68 -8.30 -9.04
C ILE A 217 10.71 -8.16 -10.24
N ALA A 218 9.67 -9.00 -10.31
CA ALA A 218 8.65 -8.92 -11.37
C ALA A 218 7.83 -7.62 -11.24
N GLU A 219 7.65 -7.12 -10.02
CA GLU A 219 7.00 -5.82 -9.75
C GLU A 219 7.70 -4.69 -10.48
N LEU A 220 9.04 -4.67 -10.55
CA LEU A 220 9.79 -3.62 -11.24
C LEU A 220 9.47 -3.58 -12.73
N GLY A 221 9.46 -4.74 -13.41
CA GLY A 221 9.12 -4.83 -14.83
C GLY A 221 7.69 -4.39 -15.13
N LEU A 222 6.73 -4.92 -14.36
CA LEU A 222 5.33 -4.55 -14.50
C LEU A 222 5.11 -3.05 -14.22
N ARG A 223 5.70 -2.53 -13.15
CA ARG A 223 5.62 -1.12 -12.79
C ARG A 223 6.20 -0.23 -13.90
N GLY A 224 7.31 -0.63 -14.51
CA GLY A 224 7.90 0.06 -15.65
C GLY A 224 6.94 0.15 -16.84
N GLN A 225 6.36 -0.97 -17.24
CA GLN A 225 5.39 -1.02 -18.35
C GLN A 225 4.13 -0.21 -18.06
N VAL A 226 3.52 -0.36 -16.88
CA VAL A 226 2.33 0.38 -16.46
C VAL A 226 2.63 1.89 -16.40
N SER A 227 3.80 2.27 -15.89
CA SER A 227 4.23 3.68 -15.83
C SER A 227 4.44 4.26 -17.24
N LEU A 228 5.07 3.53 -18.16
CA LEU A 228 5.23 3.94 -19.55
C LEU A 228 3.87 4.13 -20.23
N TYR A 229 2.94 3.23 -20.00
CA TYR A 229 1.62 3.32 -20.59
C TYR A 229 0.87 4.58 -20.14
N PHE A 230 0.73 4.81 -18.83
CA PHE A 230 -0.05 5.93 -18.32
C PHE A 230 0.67 7.28 -18.41
N LEU A 231 1.95 7.37 -18.02
CA LEU A 231 2.72 8.61 -18.06
C LEU A 231 3.19 8.94 -19.48
N GLY A 232 3.35 7.94 -20.35
CA GLY A 232 3.65 8.13 -21.77
C GLY A 232 2.55 8.88 -22.53
N LEU A 233 1.31 8.87 -22.03
CA LEU A 233 0.22 9.68 -22.56
C LEU A 233 0.41 11.19 -22.27
N LEU A 234 1.16 11.52 -21.20
CA LEU A 234 1.42 12.90 -20.80
C LEU A 234 2.78 13.42 -21.28
N SER A 235 3.76 12.55 -21.52
CA SER A 235 5.13 12.95 -21.89
C SER A 235 5.79 11.93 -22.81
N LYS A 236 6.53 12.45 -23.80
CA LYS A 236 7.32 11.63 -24.74
C LYS A 236 8.67 11.15 -24.18
N ASN A 237 9.08 11.61 -23.01
CA ASN A 237 10.35 11.23 -22.39
C ASN A 237 10.27 9.86 -21.72
N MET A 238 10.22 8.79 -22.51
CA MET A 238 10.13 7.40 -22.05
C MET A 238 11.30 7.00 -21.15
N ALA A 239 12.51 7.43 -21.47
CA ALA A 239 13.71 7.14 -20.67
C ALA A 239 13.61 7.76 -19.27
N GLY A 240 13.14 9.01 -19.17
CA GLY A 240 12.92 9.68 -17.90
C GLY A 240 11.84 8.99 -17.04
N ILE A 241 10.76 8.50 -17.66
CA ILE A 241 9.70 7.75 -16.97
C ILE A 241 10.25 6.45 -16.38
N ILE A 242 10.99 5.67 -17.16
CA ILE A 242 11.62 4.43 -16.69
C ILE A 242 12.60 4.73 -15.55
N ALA A 243 13.50 5.70 -15.75
CA ALA A 243 14.52 6.06 -14.76
C ALA A 243 13.87 6.53 -13.44
N ALA A 244 12.80 7.34 -13.50
CA ALA A 244 12.04 7.76 -12.31
C ALA A 244 11.40 6.57 -11.59
N THR A 245 10.82 5.64 -12.35
CA THR A 245 10.17 4.44 -11.81
C THR A 245 11.16 3.52 -11.10
N VAL A 246 12.29 3.25 -11.75
CA VAL A 246 13.39 2.45 -11.18
C VAL A 246 14.00 3.15 -9.96
N GLY A 247 14.28 4.45 -10.07
CA GLY A 247 14.80 5.26 -8.98
C GLY A 247 13.89 5.26 -7.76
N LEU A 248 12.58 5.41 -7.95
CA LEU A 248 11.60 5.33 -6.88
C LEU A 248 11.62 3.95 -6.18
N TRP A 249 11.70 2.88 -6.97
CA TRP A 249 11.76 1.50 -6.47
C TRP A 249 13.05 1.25 -5.69
N LEU A 250 14.19 1.69 -6.19
CA LEU A 250 15.48 1.57 -5.51
C LEU A 250 15.47 2.31 -4.16
N ILE A 251 15.00 3.54 -4.13
CA ILE A 251 14.99 4.39 -2.93
C ILE A 251 14.01 3.85 -1.87
N ASN A 252 12.82 3.39 -2.27
CA ASN A 252 11.77 3.04 -1.32
C ASN A 252 11.65 1.53 -1.02
N LEU A 253 12.30 0.66 -1.79
CA LEU A 253 12.28 -0.76 -1.52
C LEU A 253 13.70 -1.30 -1.26
N VAL A 254 14.63 -1.12 -2.20
CA VAL A 254 15.95 -1.75 -2.09
C VAL A 254 16.75 -1.16 -0.92
N LEU A 255 16.84 0.16 -0.83
CA LEU A 255 17.58 0.81 0.24
C LEU A 255 17.04 0.47 1.64
N PRO A 256 15.71 0.55 1.92
CA PRO A 256 15.16 0.08 3.19
C PRO A 256 15.36 -1.42 3.44
N ALA A 257 15.30 -2.26 2.40
CA ALA A 257 15.54 -3.68 2.54
C ALA A 257 16.96 -4.00 2.97
N VAL A 258 17.97 -3.34 2.38
CA VAL A 258 19.37 -3.48 2.77
C VAL A 258 19.59 -3.06 4.22
N ILE A 259 19.07 -1.89 4.61
CA ILE A 259 19.11 -1.43 6.01
C ILE A 259 18.43 -2.45 6.93
N GLY A 260 17.25 -2.95 6.52
CA GLY A 260 16.52 -3.96 7.28
C GLY A 260 17.28 -5.28 7.45
N CYS A 261 18.02 -5.73 6.43
CA CYS A 261 18.91 -6.90 6.53
C CYS A 261 19.96 -6.70 7.62
N ILE A 262 20.63 -5.56 7.63
CA ILE A 262 21.65 -5.22 8.65
C ILE A 262 21.01 -5.24 10.06
N LEU A 263 19.83 -4.66 10.20
CA LEU A 263 19.10 -4.64 11.48
C LEU A 263 18.70 -6.04 11.95
N LEU A 264 18.35 -6.96 11.02
CA LEU A 264 17.99 -8.34 11.33
C LEU A 264 19.17 -9.13 11.91
N LEU A 265 20.39 -8.88 11.44
CA LEU A 265 21.60 -9.53 11.96
C LEU A 265 21.82 -9.24 13.45
N GLY A 266 21.34 -8.10 13.95
CA GLY A 266 21.38 -7.72 15.36
C GLY A 266 20.25 -8.28 16.23
N VAL A 267 19.23 -8.93 15.63
CA VAL A 267 18.08 -9.47 16.37
C VAL A 267 18.39 -10.89 16.83
N LYS A 268 18.49 -11.10 18.13
CA LYS A 268 18.56 -12.45 18.70
C LYS A 268 17.19 -13.12 18.54
N ILE A 269 17.04 -13.95 17.50
CA ILE A 269 15.77 -14.60 17.10
C ILE A 269 15.30 -15.61 18.16
N PHE A 270 16.22 -16.16 18.93
CA PHE A 270 16.00 -17.20 19.97
C PHE A 270 16.36 -16.67 21.37
N LYS A 271 15.74 -15.58 21.83
CA LYS A 271 15.69 -15.33 23.26
C LYS A 271 14.48 -16.04 23.83
N ASP A 272 14.66 -17.27 24.22
CA ASP A 272 13.83 -17.90 25.24
C ASP A 272 13.98 -17.10 26.53
N LYS A 273 12.91 -16.43 26.92
CA LYS A 273 12.56 -16.10 28.29
C LYS A 273 11.06 -16.00 28.39
#